data_1163985c46a2a05e2fb076678ed85348
#
_entry.id   1163985c46a2a05e2fb076678ed85348
#
_cell.length_a   1.000
_cell.length_b   1.000
_cell.length_c   1.000
_cell.angle_alpha   90.00
_cell.angle_beta   90.00
_cell.angle_gamma   90.00
#
_symmetry.space_group_name_H-M   'P 1'
#
loop_
_entity.id
_entity.type
_entity.pdbx_description
1 polymer ?
#
loop_
_entity_poly.entity_id
_entity_poly.type
_entity_poly.pdbx_seq_one_letter_code
_entity_poly.pdbx_strand_id
1 'polypeptide(L)'
;MNKELLDKIRIAKFLASYNIGSRREIERMVEDGRIHLNGEKITSPVHFVNKHDSIKLDGKLIIFKKFIQIYKFFKPIDCICSKNKQDEREIVYDLLPKKFKNFIFAGRLDVNSEGLLIITNTGEIARNLELPKNEFSRKY
;
A
#
# COMPACT_ATOMS: atom_id res chain seq x y z
N MET A 1 21.91 -3.74 22.50
CA MET A 1 20.61 -3.86 21.80
C MET A 1 20.92 -4.20 20.35
N ASN A 2 20.57 -5.42 19.93
CA ASN A 2 20.93 -5.93 18.60
C ASN A 2 20.26 -5.09 17.50
N LYS A 3 21.05 -4.61 16.55
CA LYS A 3 20.63 -3.86 15.35
C LYS A 3 19.60 -4.62 14.50
N GLU A 4 19.59 -5.96 14.61
CA GLU A 4 18.63 -6.84 13.92
C GLU A 4 17.18 -6.76 14.43
N LEU A 5 16.97 -6.34 15.68
CA LEU A 5 15.62 -6.16 16.25
C LEU A 5 14.94 -4.86 15.81
N LEU A 6 15.73 -3.87 15.37
CA LEU A 6 15.23 -2.55 14.94
C LEU A 6 14.60 -2.55 13.54
N ASP A 7 14.88 -3.56 12.72
CA ASP A 7 14.41 -3.63 11.32
C ASP A 7 13.17 -4.53 11.12
N LYS A 8 12.64 -5.13 12.19
CA LYS A 8 11.45 -5.98 12.08
C LYS A 8 10.17 -5.15 12.01
N ILE A 9 9.38 -5.38 10.99
CA ILE A 9 8.07 -4.74 10.80
C ILE A 9 6.97 -5.78 10.64
N ARG A 10 5.73 -5.41 10.92
CA ARG A 10 4.58 -6.31 10.75
C ARG A 10 4.51 -6.80 9.31
N ILE A 11 4.27 -8.11 9.14
CA ILE A 11 4.24 -8.78 7.83
C ILE A 11 3.29 -8.10 6.85
N ALA A 12 2.11 -7.66 7.29
CA ALA A 12 1.16 -6.96 6.45
C ALA A 12 1.72 -5.63 5.92
N LYS A 13 2.42 -4.86 6.76
CA LYS A 13 3.10 -3.63 6.33
C LYS A 13 4.26 -3.92 5.38
N PHE A 14 5.03 -4.97 5.67
CA PHE A 14 6.16 -5.39 4.86
C PHE A 14 5.72 -5.79 3.45
N LEU A 15 4.79 -6.73 3.32
CA LEU A 15 4.30 -7.21 2.02
C LEU A 15 3.56 -6.13 1.24
N ALA A 16 2.81 -5.25 1.91
CA ALA A 16 2.16 -4.11 1.26
C ALA A 16 3.18 -3.14 0.65
N SER A 17 4.35 -2.97 1.28
CA SER A 17 5.41 -2.11 0.73
C SER A 17 6.06 -2.67 -0.55
N TYR A 18 5.82 -3.93 -0.86
CA TYR A 18 6.25 -4.61 -2.09
C TYR A 18 5.09 -4.86 -3.07
N ASN A 19 3.95 -4.20 -2.88
CA ASN A 19 2.76 -4.28 -3.74
C ASN A 19 2.13 -5.68 -3.86
N ILE A 20 2.31 -6.52 -2.87
CA ILE A 20 1.67 -7.86 -2.84
C ILE A 20 0.15 -7.73 -2.63
N GLY A 21 -0.28 -6.70 -1.91
CA GLY A 21 -1.67 -6.37 -1.63
C GLY A 21 -1.77 -5.20 -0.66
N SER A 22 -2.98 -4.77 -0.35
CA SER A 22 -3.21 -3.86 0.77
C SER A 22 -2.97 -4.58 2.11
N ARG A 23 -2.72 -3.85 3.18
CA ARG A 23 -2.51 -4.46 4.51
C ARG A 23 -3.65 -5.38 4.92
N ARG A 24 -4.90 -4.96 4.71
CA ARG A 24 -6.10 -5.77 5.02
C ARG A 24 -6.20 -7.03 4.17
N GLU A 25 -5.85 -6.96 2.88
CA GLU A 25 -5.81 -8.14 2.01
C GLU A 25 -4.76 -9.13 2.49
N ILE A 26 -3.57 -8.64 2.88
CA ILE A 26 -2.49 -9.50 3.38
C ILE A 26 -2.86 -10.13 4.72
N GLU A 27 -3.50 -9.39 5.63
CA GLU A 27 -4.01 -9.94 6.88
C GLU A 27 -4.97 -11.11 6.63
N ARG A 28 -5.91 -10.96 5.69
CA ARG A 28 -6.80 -12.06 5.26
C ARG A 28 -6.04 -13.24 4.65
N MET A 29 -5.04 -12.98 3.79
CA MET A 29 -4.20 -14.04 3.22
C MET A 29 -3.45 -14.82 4.31
N VAL A 30 -3.03 -14.17 5.39
CA VAL A 30 -2.42 -14.83 6.56
C VAL A 30 -3.46 -15.67 7.29
N GLU A 31 -4.62 -15.11 7.61
CA GLU A 31 -5.72 -15.82 8.29
C GLU A 31 -6.19 -17.04 7.49
N ASP A 32 -6.25 -16.93 6.17
CA ASP A 32 -6.56 -18.02 5.24
C ASP A 32 -5.41 -19.06 5.14
N GLY A 33 -4.29 -18.83 5.80
CA GLY A 33 -3.12 -19.72 5.81
C GLY A 33 -2.41 -19.86 4.46
N ARG A 34 -2.51 -18.84 3.61
CA ARG A 34 -1.88 -18.79 2.29
C ARG A 34 -0.41 -18.38 2.36
N ILE A 35 0.03 -17.84 3.50
CA ILE A 35 1.39 -17.33 3.69
C ILE A 35 2.21 -18.30 4.54
N HIS A 36 3.42 -18.60 4.06
CA HIS A 36 4.45 -19.32 4.82
C HIS A 36 5.62 -18.39 5.08
N LEU A 37 6.07 -18.38 6.32
CA LEU A 37 7.21 -17.61 6.80
C LEU A 37 8.32 -18.59 7.23
N ASN A 38 9.49 -18.50 6.59
CA ASN A 38 10.64 -19.38 6.88
C ASN A 38 10.31 -20.89 6.85
N GLY A 39 9.39 -21.28 5.96
CA GLY A 39 8.95 -22.67 5.79
C GLY A 39 7.71 -23.03 6.60
N GLU A 40 7.30 -22.25 7.57
CA GLU A 40 6.13 -22.52 8.42
C GLU A 40 4.90 -21.75 7.96
N LYS A 41 3.76 -22.41 7.93
CA LYS A 41 2.47 -21.80 7.67
C LYS A 41 2.09 -20.88 8.84
N ILE A 42 1.77 -19.62 8.55
CA ILE A 42 1.30 -18.68 9.56
C ILE A 42 -0.18 -18.39 9.38
N THR A 43 -0.90 -18.22 10.49
CA THR A 43 -2.34 -17.90 10.52
C THR A 43 -2.66 -16.67 11.36
N SER A 44 -1.69 -16.13 12.09
CA SER A 44 -1.84 -14.89 12.85
C SER A 44 -1.19 -13.73 12.10
N PRO A 45 -1.88 -12.58 11.93
CA PRO A 45 -1.30 -11.41 11.28
C PRO A 45 -0.25 -10.69 12.15
N VAL A 46 -0.07 -11.13 13.39
CA VAL A 46 0.86 -10.51 14.36
C VAL A 46 2.26 -11.10 14.22
N HIS A 47 2.76 -11.23 12.99
CA HIS A 47 4.15 -11.64 12.74
C HIS A 47 5.00 -10.43 12.32
N PHE A 48 6.24 -10.42 12.79
CA PHE A 48 7.23 -9.40 12.43
C PHE A 48 8.30 -10.03 11.55
N VAL A 49 8.60 -9.39 10.45
CA VAL A 49 9.52 -9.88 9.43
C VAL A 49 10.53 -8.81 9.02
N ASN A 50 11.60 -9.25 8.41
CA ASN A 50 12.61 -8.39 7.79
C ASN A 50 12.94 -8.88 6.36
N LYS A 51 13.87 -8.21 5.69
CA LYS A 51 14.26 -8.50 4.30
C LYS A 51 14.97 -9.85 4.10
N HIS A 52 15.40 -10.50 5.17
CA HIS A 52 16.11 -11.79 5.12
C HIS A 52 15.16 -12.98 5.30
N ASP A 53 13.93 -12.73 5.71
CA ASP A 53 12.94 -13.79 5.89
C ASP A 53 12.48 -14.33 4.53
N SER A 54 12.33 -15.65 4.46
CA SER A 54 11.74 -16.34 3.30
C SER A 54 10.24 -16.36 3.42
N ILE A 55 9.56 -15.66 2.51
CA ILE A 55 8.09 -15.59 2.52
C ILE A 55 7.54 -16.20 1.23
N LYS A 56 6.60 -17.14 1.36
CA LYS A 56 5.86 -17.72 0.24
C LYS A 56 4.38 -17.34 0.33
N LEU A 57 3.79 -17.05 -0.81
CA LEU A 57 2.35 -16.88 -0.99
C LEU A 57 1.85 -17.98 -1.93
N ASP A 58 0.86 -18.75 -1.50
CA ASP A 58 0.30 -19.87 -2.27
C ASP A 58 1.41 -20.83 -2.79
N GLY A 59 2.41 -21.11 -1.94
CA GLY A 59 3.54 -21.97 -2.25
C GLY A 59 4.64 -21.36 -3.09
N LYS A 60 4.46 -20.14 -3.64
CA LYS A 60 5.45 -19.45 -4.47
C LYS A 60 6.28 -18.47 -3.64
N LEU A 61 7.60 -18.55 -3.78
CA LEU A 61 8.53 -17.62 -3.11
C LEU A 61 8.32 -16.19 -3.62
N ILE A 62 8.17 -15.26 -2.69
CA ILE A 62 8.09 -13.83 -3.02
C ILE A 62 9.51 -13.27 -3.13
N ILE A 63 9.83 -12.69 -4.29
CA ILE A 63 11.11 -12.01 -4.52
C ILE A 63 10.89 -10.51 -4.27
N PHE A 64 11.57 -9.98 -3.26
CA PHE A 64 11.44 -8.60 -2.84
C PHE A 64 12.32 -7.68 -3.69
N LYS A 65 11.78 -7.14 -4.78
CA LYS A 65 12.40 -6.06 -5.55
C LYS A 65 11.63 -4.78 -5.31
N LYS A 66 12.23 -3.80 -4.63
CA LYS A 66 11.60 -2.52 -4.35
C LYS A 66 11.99 -1.52 -5.42
N PHE A 67 11.07 -1.22 -6.32
CA PHE A 67 11.16 -0.08 -7.23
C PHE A 67 10.19 1.00 -6.76
N ILE A 68 10.71 2.15 -6.39
CA ILE A 68 9.88 3.30 -6.05
C ILE A 68 9.31 3.86 -7.36
N GLN A 69 7.99 3.98 -7.41
CA GLN A 69 7.25 4.55 -8.53
C GLN A 69 6.35 5.67 -8.02
N ILE A 70 6.42 6.80 -8.69
CA ILE A 70 5.61 7.99 -8.39
C ILE A 70 4.98 8.45 -9.69
N TYR A 71 3.68 8.67 -9.67
CA TYR A 71 2.92 9.18 -10.80
C TYR A 71 2.09 10.38 -10.37
N LYS A 72 1.88 11.28 -11.28
CA LYS A 72 0.90 12.36 -11.16
C LYS A 72 -0.38 11.95 -11.91
N PHE A 73 -1.51 12.20 -11.30
CA PHE A 73 -2.82 11.95 -11.85
C PHE A 73 -3.68 13.21 -11.70
N PHE A 74 -4.40 13.57 -12.74
CA PHE A 74 -5.40 14.63 -12.65
C PHE A 74 -6.74 14.01 -12.26
N LYS A 75 -7.19 14.29 -11.03
CA LYS A 75 -8.50 13.84 -10.56
C LYS A 75 -9.59 14.76 -11.15
N PRO A 76 -10.59 14.21 -11.85
CA PRO A 76 -11.76 14.99 -12.27
C PRO A 76 -12.71 15.25 -11.09
N ILE A 77 -13.67 16.17 -11.28
CA ILE A 77 -14.82 16.32 -10.39
C ILE A 77 -15.70 15.05 -10.42
N ASP A 78 -16.63 14.95 -9.50
CA ASP A 78 -17.61 13.85 -9.36
C ASP A 78 -17.00 12.45 -9.16
N CYS A 79 -15.74 12.40 -8.72
CA CYS A 79 -15.01 11.17 -8.47
C CYS A 79 -14.48 11.12 -7.03
N ILE A 80 -14.63 9.97 -6.38
CA ILE A 80 -14.26 9.78 -4.96
C ILE A 80 -12.84 9.21 -4.82
N CYS A 81 -12.03 9.82 -3.96
CA CYS A 81 -10.73 9.28 -3.55
C CYS A 81 -10.91 8.11 -2.56
N SER A 82 -11.35 6.96 -3.03
CA SER A 82 -11.55 5.75 -2.22
C SER A 82 -11.12 4.50 -3.00
N LYS A 83 -10.77 3.44 -2.29
CA LYS A 83 -10.55 2.11 -2.87
C LYS A 83 -11.84 1.33 -3.05
N ASN A 84 -12.85 1.63 -2.25
CA ASN A 84 -14.13 0.94 -2.26
C ASN A 84 -15.23 1.92 -2.64
N LYS A 85 -16.14 1.49 -3.50
CA LYS A 85 -17.36 2.23 -3.79
C LYS A 85 -18.20 2.34 -2.50
N GLN A 86 -18.67 3.54 -2.24
CA GLN A 86 -19.56 3.84 -1.12
C GLN A 86 -21.01 4.07 -1.60
N ASP A 87 -21.14 4.43 -2.87
CA ASP A 87 -22.39 4.70 -3.59
C ASP A 87 -22.18 4.49 -5.08
N GLU A 88 -23.08 4.99 -5.93
CA GLU A 88 -23.04 4.84 -7.39
C GLU A 88 -21.96 5.68 -8.09
N ARG A 89 -21.27 6.57 -7.38
CA ARG A 89 -20.24 7.44 -7.97
C ARG A 89 -18.98 6.65 -8.32
N GLU A 90 -18.28 7.13 -9.33
CA GLU A 90 -16.98 6.59 -9.72
C GLU A 90 -15.93 6.85 -8.63
N ILE A 91 -15.06 5.89 -8.44
CA ILE A 91 -13.87 6.04 -7.61
C ILE A 91 -12.64 6.25 -8.48
N VAL A 92 -11.65 6.95 -7.97
CA VAL A 92 -10.42 7.24 -8.73
C VAL A 92 -9.76 5.98 -9.28
N TYR A 93 -9.86 4.84 -8.57
CA TYR A 93 -9.30 3.57 -9.05
C TYR A 93 -10.01 3.00 -10.27
N ASP A 94 -11.29 3.34 -10.53
CA ASP A 94 -12.01 2.94 -11.75
C ASP A 94 -11.44 3.65 -12.99
N LEU A 95 -10.91 4.86 -12.82
CA LEU A 95 -10.30 5.65 -13.88
C LEU A 95 -8.85 5.27 -14.18
N LEU A 96 -8.25 4.42 -13.34
CA LEU A 96 -6.85 4.05 -13.44
C LEU A 96 -6.68 2.65 -14.07
N PRO A 97 -5.61 2.44 -14.85
CA PRO A 97 -5.23 1.10 -15.30
C PRO A 97 -5.07 0.11 -14.13
N LYS A 98 -5.40 -1.16 -14.35
CA LYS A 98 -5.38 -2.22 -13.31
C LYS A 98 -4.03 -2.34 -12.57
N LYS A 99 -2.91 -1.97 -13.20
CA LYS A 99 -1.58 -1.97 -12.58
C LYS A 99 -1.50 -1.09 -11.34
N PHE A 100 -2.38 -0.08 -11.20
CA PHE A 100 -2.42 0.83 -10.06
C PHE A 100 -3.28 0.34 -8.89
N LYS A 101 -3.88 -0.85 -8.97
CA LYS A 101 -4.77 -1.40 -7.93
C LYS A 101 -4.14 -1.34 -6.52
N ASN A 102 -2.84 -1.61 -6.41
CA ASN A 102 -2.12 -1.63 -5.14
C ASN A 102 -1.36 -0.33 -4.83
N PHE A 103 -1.47 0.67 -5.70
CA PHE A 103 -0.90 1.99 -5.46
C PHE A 103 -1.77 2.77 -4.48
N ILE A 104 -1.20 3.79 -3.89
CA ILE A 104 -1.84 4.65 -2.90
C ILE A 104 -1.72 6.12 -3.33
N PHE A 105 -2.72 6.90 -2.97
CA PHE A 105 -2.70 8.35 -3.16
C PHE A 105 -2.00 9.03 -1.99
N ALA A 106 -1.20 10.04 -2.28
CA ALA A 106 -0.70 10.98 -1.27
C ALA A 106 -1.74 12.09 -1.08
N GLY A 107 -2.55 11.92 -0.06
CA GLY A 107 -3.67 12.82 0.23
C GLY A 107 -4.96 12.47 -0.54
N ARG A 108 -5.92 13.34 -0.42
CA ARG A 108 -7.23 13.22 -1.07
C ARG A 108 -7.70 14.59 -1.54
N LEU A 109 -8.50 14.59 -2.59
CA LEU A 109 -9.32 15.72 -3.00
C LEU A 109 -10.80 15.35 -2.80
N ASP A 110 -11.60 16.32 -2.44
CA ASP A 110 -13.04 16.12 -2.29
C ASP A 110 -13.69 15.79 -3.65
N VAL A 111 -14.91 15.25 -3.61
CA VAL A 111 -15.63 14.82 -4.80
C VAL A 111 -15.81 15.94 -5.80
N ASN A 112 -16.10 17.15 -5.32
CA ASN A 112 -16.33 18.36 -6.12
C ASN A 112 -15.03 19.12 -6.47
N SER A 113 -13.88 18.60 -6.04
CA SER A 113 -12.57 19.19 -6.34
C SER A 113 -11.88 18.41 -7.44
N GLU A 114 -11.25 19.12 -8.36
CA GLU A 114 -10.38 18.54 -9.38
C GLU A 114 -8.93 18.97 -9.18
N GLY A 115 -8.00 18.23 -9.74
CA GLY A 115 -6.59 18.60 -9.75
C GLY A 115 -5.62 17.47 -9.50
N LEU A 116 -4.43 17.86 -9.08
CA LEU A 116 -3.29 16.95 -8.93
C LEU A 116 -3.46 16.01 -7.74
N LEU A 117 -3.37 14.71 -8.02
CA LEU A 117 -3.09 13.66 -7.04
C LEU A 117 -1.77 12.98 -7.37
N ILE A 118 -0.96 12.74 -6.34
CA ILE A 118 0.25 11.91 -6.45
C ILE A 118 -0.11 10.47 -6.10
N ILE A 119 0.28 9.54 -6.97
CA ILE A 119 0.07 8.11 -6.79
C ILE A 119 1.44 7.45 -6.65
N THR A 120 1.60 6.61 -5.65
CA THR A 120 2.84 5.89 -5.41
C THR A 120 2.59 4.46 -4.94
N ASN A 121 3.56 3.59 -5.19
CA ASN A 121 3.57 2.23 -4.65
C ASN A 121 4.21 2.15 -3.25
N THR A 122 4.55 3.29 -2.64
CA THR A 122 5.29 3.34 -1.37
C THR A 122 4.54 4.20 -0.34
N GLY A 123 4.05 3.56 0.73
CA GLY A 123 3.34 4.24 1.82
C GLY A 123 4.18 5.28 2.55
N GLU A 124 5.49 5.10 2.57
CA GLU A 124 6.43 6.07 3.15
C GLU A 124 6.42 7.40 2.39
N ILE A 125 6.46 7.34 1.05
CA ILE A 125 6.40 8.54 0.21
C ILE A 125 5.05 9.24 0.37
N ALA A 126 3.94 8.50 0.28
CA ALA A 126 2.62 9.09 0.48
C ALA A 126 2.53 9.80 1.83
N ARG A 127 2.97 9.12 2.90
CA ARG A 127 2.99 9.70 4.25
C ARG A 127 3.86 10.96 4.33
N ASN A 128 5.06 10.94 3.75
CA ASN A 128 5.95 12.09 3.76
C ASN A 128 5.33 13.30 3.05
N LEU A 129 4.60 13.07 1.95
CA LEU A 129 3.89 14.14 1.25
C LEU A 129 2.65 14.67 2.01
N GLU A 130 2.05 13.85 2.86
CA GLU A 130 0.86 14.21 3.64
C GLU A 130 1.20 14.92 4.96
N LEU A 131 2.35 14.62 5.57
CA LEU A 131 2.69 15.10 6.90
C LEU A 131 2.80 16.63 6.94
N PRO A 132 2.03 17.32 7.82
CA PRO A 132 2.07 18.76 7.96
C PRO A 132 3.46 19.33 8.28
N LYS A 133 4.26 18.57 9.05
CA LYS A 133 5.62 18.97 9.44
C LYS A 133 6.58 19.18 8.27
N ASN A 134 6.26 18.66 7.08
CA ASN A 134 7.08 18.79 5.89
C ASN A 134 6.73 20.06 5.07
N GLU A 135 5.71 20.80 5.50
CA GLU A 135 5.31 22.13 5.00
C GLU A 135 5.18 22.25 3.48
N PHE A 136 4.78 21.14 2.80
CA PHE A 136 4.52 21.21 1.38
C PHE A 136 3.33 22.13 1.08
N SER A 137 3.61 23.18 0.31
CA SER A 137 2.57 24.12 -0.13
C SER A 137 1.58 23.45 -1.06
N ARG A 138 0.29 23.66 -0.81
CA ARG A 138 -0.82 23.18 -1.65
C ARG A 138 -1.63 24.38 -2.12
N LYS A 139 -1.85 24.46 -3.43
CA LYS A 139 -2.71 25.50 -4.03
C LYS A 139 -3.97 24.84 -4.56
N TYR A 140 -5.12 25.40 -4.23
CA TYR A 140 -6.44 24.97 -4.68
C TYR A 140 -7.04 26.03 -5.60
#